data_fdb2f8b5d93c5d8b37dab1de4cdf1c9b
#
_entry.id   fdb2f8b5d93c5d8b37dab1de4cdf1c9b
#
_cell.length_a   1.000
_cell.length_b   1.000
_cell.length_c   1.000
_cell.angle_alpha   90.00
_cell.angle_beta   90.00
_cell.angle_gamma   90.00
#
_symmetry.space_group_name_H-M   'P 1'
#
loop_
_entity.id
_entity.type
_entity.pdbx_description
1 polymer ?
#
loop_
_entity_poly.entity_id
_entity_poly.type
_entity_poly.pdbx_seq_one_letter_code
_entity_poly.pdbx_strand_id
1 'polypeptide(L)'
;ALIAYGFLYYLVKSLHLELDDRCPWLWTLILFIGGSCLTTFSIQYMLLDPENFTRTTYEKLFLNVLCCLIVYFVVQIFTNNSGLTCIIAHVSLLSFGFVDYFVYLFRGNEFTFSDIRSIGTGLSVAGNYKLQLNDRGVYVIFLAALFIAFVRKWHIRFIGKIQMRVISVMAIALSCVIIAANAYDVNTETWEQKGTYRNGYLLNYVLGIRDSFISAPEGYSKDKIKELEKTYQSDKKDYSTTNEKAKNPTIIAIMNESFSDLSVLGDLQTNMPLTPFIDSLKENTTKGYALSSVFGAKTPNSEWEFMSGNSMAFLPSGSVVYQQYITDTPTSLVSNLKNIGYTCVAMHPYYDTGWSRNIVYPNMGFDETHFIDDFDQTKILRDYITDQELYEKIVDRYESKKSNEDLFIMSISMQNHGGYTEKYDNFDEKARMLGINYPDVNQYLSLIHESDSALEYLISYFEKVDDPVEIVFFGDHQPSLSSSFYPYLNGKGLGGLTLSELENLYTVPFFIWTNYDSGKESVELTSLNYLSTLALERAGIALPAYNQFLADMMEEIPAVNSRGFYSKSQGKFLHVEDAAGEDAKWLKNYEILQYNNMFDKRNKSELIFPYLKQ
;
A
#
# COMPACT_ATOMS: atom_id res chain seq x y z
N ALA A 1 -3.53 8.90 34.67
CA ALA A 1 -2.65 9.91 34.05
C ALA A 1 -2.66 11.22 34.83
N LEU A 2 -3.81 11.91 35.06
CA LEU A 2 -3.90 13.18 35.76
C LEU A 2 -3.40 13.12 37.23
N ILE A 3 -3.70 12.03 37.95
CA ILE A 3 -3.26 11.84 39.34
C ILE A 3 -1.75 11.61 39.39
N ALA A 4 -1.21 10.78 38.49
CA ALA A 4 0.24 10.56 38.36
C ALA A 4 0.96 11.85 37.96
N TYR A 5 0.40 12.63 37.02
CA TYR A 5 0.93 13.95 36.67
C TYR A 5 0.95 14.91 37.87
N GLY A 6 -0.13 14.97 38.64
CA GLY A 6 -0.21 15.82 39.86
C GLY A 6 0.84 15.43 40.89
N PHE A 7 1.01 14.13 41.15
CA PHE A 7 2.04 13.63 42.09
C PHE A 7 3.46 13.94 41.62
N LEU A 8 3.73 13.68 40.32
CA LEU A 8 5.04 13.95 39.71
C LEU A 8 5.36 15.45 39.62
N TYR A 9 4.36 16.27 39.28
CA TYR A 9 4.48 17.73 39.36
C TYR A 9 4.85 18.21 40.76
N TYR A 10 4.23 17.63 41.81
CA TYR A 10 4.52 17.96 43.20
C TYR A 10 5.93 17.51 43.61
N LEU A 11 6.36 16.31 43.18
CA LEU A 11 7.69 15.76 43.44
C LEU A 11 8.77 16.62 42.77
N VAL A 12 8.57 16.99 41.50
CA VAL A 12 9.47 17.89 40.78
C VAL A 12 9.41 19.31 41.35
N LYS A 13 8.29 19.73 41.89
CA LYS A 13 8.14 21.02 42.58
C LYS A 13 8.97 21.10 43.88
N SER A 14 9.25 19.99 44.53
CA SER A 14 10.08 19.91 45.71
C SER A 14 11.59 19.94 45.43
N LEU A 15 12.00 19.67 44.18
CA LEU A 15 13.41 19.79 43.75
C LEU A 15 13.76 21.28 43.55
N HIS A 16 14.59 21.84 44.44
CA HIS A 16 15.12 23.19 44.29
C HIS A 16 16.32 23.14 43.34
N LEU A 17 16.04 23.37 42.02
CA LEU A 17 17.07 23.56 41.02
C LEU A 17 17.34 25.07 40.85
N GLU A 18 18.38 25.58 41.49
CA GLU A 18 18.91 26.90 41.21
C GLU A 18 19.84 26.82 40.00
N LEU A 19 19.44 27.41 38.88
CA LEU A 19 20.26 27.46 37.66
C LEU A 19 21.06 28.76 37.66
N ASP A 20 22.34 28.68 37.26
CA ASP A 20 23.21 29.83 37.13
C ASP A 20 22.74 30.72 35.96
N ASP A 21 22.26 31.92 36.27
CA ASP A 21 21.75 32.90 35.31
C ASP A 21 22.86 33.49 34.39
N ARG A 22 24.14 33.17 34.65
CA ARG A 22 25.28 33.68 33.87
C ARG A 22 25.37 33.12 32.44
N CYS A 23 24.81 31.93 32.18
CA CYS A 23 24.85 31.28 30.86
C CYS A 23 23.50 30.65 30.48
N PRO A 24 22.42 31.45 30.30
CA PRO A 24 21.07 30.93 30.05
C PRO A 24 20.98 30.17 28.71
N TRP A 25 21.79 30.54 27.72
CA TRP A 25 21.85 29.85 26.41
C TRP A 25 22.39 28.42 26.55
N LEU A 26 23.36 28.18 27.42
CA LEU A 26 23.94 26.85 27.63
C LEU A 26 22.90 25.91 28.26
N TRP A 27 22.17 26.38 29.26
CA TRP A 27 21.10 25.62 29.89
C TRP A 27 19.95 25.30 28.92
N THR A 28 19.62 26.23 28.03
CA THR A 28 18.63 25.96 26.99
C THR A 28 19.12 24.92 25.99
N LEU A 29 20.41 25.00 25.58
CA LEU A 29 20.98 24.00 24.69
C LEU A 29 20.98 22.61 25.32
N ILE A 30 21.38 22.50 26.59
CA ILE A 30 21.34 21.25 27.35
C ILE A 30 19.90 20.70 27.42
N LEU A 31 18.93 21.56 27.70
CA LEU A 31 17.53 21.19 27.77
C LEU A 31 16.98 20.72 26.41
N PHE A 32 17.36 21.37 25.30
CA PHE A 32 16.94 20.98 23.96
C PHE A 32 17.58 19.68 23.51
N ILE A 33 18.87 19.49 23.77
CA ILE A 33 19.57 18.21 23.49
C ILE A 33 18.95 17.09 24.31
N GLY A 34 18.80 17.28 25.61
CA GLY A 34 18.20 16.28 26.50
C GLY A 34 16.75 15.95 26.13
N GLY A 35 15.96 16.98 25.82
CA GLY A 35 14.59 16.82 25.33
C GLY A 35 14.51 16.08 24.01
N SER A 36 15.40 16.40 23.06
CA SER A 36 15.49 15.73 21.76
C SER A 36 15.91 14.27 21.89
N CYS A 37 16.88 13.97 22.75
CA CYS A 37 17.27 12.59 23.07
C CYS A 37 16.10 11.80 23.68
N LEU A 38 15.40 12.41 24.65
CA LEU A 38 14.22 11.77 25.25
C LEU A 38 13.11 11.54 24.25
N THR A 39 12.85 12.51 23.36
CA THR A 39 11.84 12.39 22.31
C THR A 39 12.19 11.28 21.33
N THR A 40 13.42 11.25 20.83
CA THR A 40 13.93 10.19 19.95
C THR A 40 13.79 8.82 20.61
N PHE A 41 14.26 8.69 21.85
CA PHE A 41 14.14 7.44 22.61
C PHE A 41 12.66 7.02 22.76
N SER A 42 11.79 7.94 23.16
CA SER A 42 10.38 7.66 23.40
C SER A 42 9.67 7.16 22.14
N ILE A 43 9.90 7.81 20.99
CA ILE A 43 9.32 7.41 19.71
C ILE A 43 9.85 6.03 19.32
N GLN A 44 11.16 5.82 19.37
CA GLN A 44 11.75 4.54 18.98
C GLN A 44 11.35 3.40 19.91
N TYR A 45 11.29 3.64 21.22
CA TYR A 45 10.84 2.65 22.20
C TYR A 45 9.38 2.22 21.98
N MET A 46 8.52 3.15 21.53
CA MET A 46 7.13 2.86 21.21
C MET A 46 6.98 2.06 19.91
N LEU A 47 7.76 2.40 18.89
CA LEU A 47 7.60 1.88 17.53
C LEU A 47 8.39 0.60 17.28
N LEU A 48 9.53 0.40 17.93
CA LEU A 48 10.43 -0.72 17.66
C LEU A 48 10.22 -1.85 18.66
N ASP A 49 10.24 -3.08 18.15
CA ASP A 49 10.35 -4.26 18.99
C ASP A 49 11.71 -4.33 19.67
N PRO A 50 11.84 -4.97 20.87
CA PRO A 50 13.10 -5.02 21.60
C PRO A 50 14.26 -5.56 20.78
N GLU A 51 13.98 -6.54 19.92
CA GLU A 51 14.97 -7.17 19.04
C GLU A 51 15.50 -6.21 17.97
N ASN A 52 14.67 -5.27 17.53
CA ASN A 52 14.98 -4.32 16.48
C ASN A 52 15.53 -2.98 17.00
N PHE A 53 15.40 -2.71 18.30
CA PHE A 53 15.88 -1.47 18.91
C PHE A 53 17.39 -1.26 18.76
N THR A 54 18.15 -2.34 18.68
CA THR A 54 19.62 -2.32 18.52
C THR A 54 20.09 -2.27 17.07
N ARG A 55 19.20 -2.37 16.09
CA ARG A 55 19.57 -2.32 14.65
C ARG A 55 19.94 -0.91 14.17
N THR A 56 19.41 0.12 14.81
CA THR A 56 19.74 1.51 14.47
C THR A 56 21.12 1.86 15.02
N THR A 57 22.06 2.24 14.15
CA THR A 57 23.43 2.62 14.55
C THR A 57 23.44 3.93 15.34
N TYR A 58 24.52 4.17 16.14
CA TYR A 58 24.66 5.42 16.90
C TYR A 58 24.68 6.66 16.01
N GLU A 59 25.25 6.57 14.80
CA GLU A 59 25.24 7.67 13.82
C GLU A 59 23.82 8.04 13.41
N LYS A 60 23.00 7.06 13.08
CA LYS A 60 21.61 7.28 12.71
C LYS A 60 20.77 7.77 13.89
N LEU A 61 21.02 7.28 15.10
CA LEU A 61 20.40 7.82 16.31
C LEU A 61 20.74 9.29 16.50
N PHE A 62 22.01 9.68 16.30
CA PHE A 62 22.43 11.07 16.34
C PHE A 62 21.69 11.93 15.28
N LEU A 63 21.55 11.43 14.04
CA LEU A 63 20.78 12.13 13.01
C LEU A 63 19.30 12.28 13.38
N ASN A 64 18.68 11.29 14.02
CA ASN A 64 17.32 11.40 14.56
C ASN A 64 17.21 12.49 15.64
N VAL A 65 18.20 12.58 16.53
CA VAL A 65 18.26 13.65 17.53
C VAL A 65 18.37 15.03 16.84
N LEU A 66 19.15 15.15 15.77
CA LEU A 66 19.23 16.39 14.98
C LEU A 66 17.89 16.75 14.33
N CYS A 67 17.16 15.75 13.80
CA CYS A 67 15.80 15.97 13.28
C CYS A 67 14.87 16.52 14.36
N CYS A 68 14.91 15.95 15.58
CA CYS A 68 14.19 16.49 16.73
C CYS A 68 14.62 17.94 17.05
N LEU A 69 15.92 18.20 17.13
CA LEU A 69 16.48 19.51 17.45
C LEU A 69 16.01 20.59 16.47
N ILE A 70 15.91 20.28 15.19
CA ILE A 70 15.33 21.22 14.21
C ILE A 70 13.94 21.67 14.65
N VAL A 71 13.06 20.74 15.05
CA VAL A 71 11.70 21.08 15.50
C VAL A 71 11.75 21.94 16.75
N TYR A 72 12.60 21.61 17.73
CA TYR A 72 12.79 22.42 18.93
C TYR A 72 13.22 23.85 18.59
N PHE A 73 14.19 24.03 17.70
CA PHE A 73 14.64 25.35 17.30
C PHE A 73 13.60 26.11 16.47
N VAL A 74 12.84 25.44 15.60
CA VAL A 74 11.72 26.04 14.88
C VAL A 74 10.68 26.59 15.87
N VAL A 75 10.26 25.79 16.83
CA VAL A 75 9.30 26.23 17.86
C VAL A 75 9.87 27.37 18.71
N GLN A 76 11.19 27.36 18.99
CA GLN A 76 11.85 28.43 19.76
C GLN A 76 11.81 29.79 19.05
N ILE A 77 11.86 29.83 17.73
CA ILE A 77 11.74 31.08 16.95
C ILE A 77 10.43 31.81 17.27
N PHE A 78 9.36 31.07 17.54
CA PHE A 78 8.03 31.61 17.79
C PHE A 78 7.75 31.85 19.28
N THR A 79 8.13 30.92 20.17
CA THR A 79 7.76 30.96 21.59
C THR A 79 8.64 31.89 22.42
N ASN A 80 9.94 31.98 22.09
CA ASN A 80 10.97 32.68 22.88
C ASN A 80 10.95 32.30 24.39
N ASN A 81 10.54 31.10 24.69
CA ASN A 81 10.48 30.51 26.02
C ASN A 81 10.90 29.04 25.97
N SER A 82 12.05 28.69 26.52
CA SER A 82 12.65 27.37 26.41
C SER A 82 11.77 26.26 27.01
N GLY A 83 11.12 26.49 28.13
CA GLY A 83 10.21 25.51 28.73
C GLY A 83 8.98 25.25 27.87
N LEU A 84 8.34 26.32 27.36
CA LEU A 84 7.19 26.20 26.47
C LEU A 84 7.59 25.53 25.13
N THR A 85 8.76 25.89 24.60
CA THR A 85 9.34 25.25 23.41
C THR A 85 9.45 23.74 23.59
N CYS A 86 10.05 23.30 24.70
CA CYS A 86 10.21 21.87 24.99
C CYS A 86 8.85 21.16 25.06
N ILE A 87 7.85 21.75 25.70
CA ILE A 87 6.51 21.16 25.79
C ILE A 87 5.90 21.00 24.41
N ILE A 88 5.87 22.08 23.62
CA ILE A 88 5.24 22.07 22.29
C ILE A 88 5.99 21.10 21.36
N ALA A 89 7.32 21.20 21.25
CA ALA A 89 8.11 20.37 20.37
C ALA A 89 8.01 18.87 20.74
N HIS A 90 8.13 18.56 22.05
CA HIS A 90 8.03 17.18 22.52
C HIS A 90 6.64 16.57 22.26
N VAL A 91 5.57 17.29 22.59
CA VAL A 91 4.19 16.82 22.37
C VAL A 91 3.91 16.67 20.89
N SER A 92 4.30 17.64 20.04
CA SER A 92 4.07 17.54 18.59
C SER A 92 4.80 16.34 17.96
N LEU A 93 6.06 16.13 18.33
CA LEU A 93 6.85 14.99 17.81
C LEU A 93 6.32 13.64 18.31
N LEU A 94 5.92 13.56 19.60
CA LEU A 94 5.30 12.33 20.11
C LEU A 94 3.95 12.06 19.45
N SER A 95 3.11 13.09 19.24
CA SER A 95 1.84 12.95 18.51
C SER A 95 2.08 12.39 17.11
N PHE A 96 3.12 12.88 16.43
CA PHE A 96 3.53 12.37 15.13
C PHE A 96 3.98 10.89 15.20
N GLY A 97 4.75 10.50 16.22
CA GLY A 97 5.09 9.10 16.48
C GLY A 97 3.87 8.22 16.79
N PHE A 98 2.85 8.74 17.50
CA PHE A 98 1.59 8.02 17.72
C PHE A 98 0.78 7.84 16.44
N VAL A 99 0.82 8.79 15.51
CA VAL A 99 0.19 8.61 14.20
C VAL A 99 0.80 7.40 13.49
N ASP A 100 2.12 7.29 13.44
CA ASP A 100 2.79 6.13 12.85
C ASP A 100 2.45 4.82 13.57
N TYR A 101 2.45 4.84 14.91
CA TYR A 101 2.08 3.68 15.72
C TYR A 101 0.70 3.11 15.34
N PHE A 102 -0.32 3.96 15.25
CA PHE A 102 -1.66 3.53 14.89
C PHE A 102 -1.76 3.14 13.42
N VAL A 103 -1.15 3.90 12.51
CA VAL A 103 -1.12 3.57 11.08
C VAL A 103 -0.47 2.21 10.85
N TYR A 104 0.64 1.92 11.53
CA TYR A 104 1.29 0.62 11.44
C TYR A 104 0.41 -0.52 11.97
N LEU A 105 -0.31 -0.30 13.07
CA LEU A 105 -1.26 -1.30 13.59
C LEU A 105 -2.39 -1.62 12.60
N PHE A 106 -2.82 -0.62 11.80
CA PHE A 106 -3.94 -0.80 10.88
C PHE A 106 -3.54 -1.47 9.57
N ARG A 107 -2.36 -1.20 9.06
CA ARG A 107 -1.99 -1.64 7.70
C ARG A 107 -0.64 -2.35 7.59
N GLY A 108 0.07 -2.58 8.69
CA GLY A 108 1.37 -3.26 8.69
C GLY A 108 2.53 -2.47 8.07
N ASN A 109 2.31 -1.24 7.62
CA ASN A 109 3.33 -0.37 7.04
C ASN A 109 3.39 0.96 7.79
N GLU A 110 4.58 1.56 7.87
CA GLU A 110 4.80 2.83 8.56
C GLU A 110 4.15 4.02 7.84
N PHE A 111 3.92 5.10 8.61
CA PHE A 111 3.44 6.37 8.08
C PHE A 111 4.57 7.10 7.36
N THR A 112 4.36 7.40 6.08
CA THR A 112 5.34 8.05 5.19
C THR A 112 4.92 9.47 4.82
N PHE A 113 5.83 10.24 4.21
CA PHE A 113 5.50 11.57 3.68
C PHE A 113 4.38 11.53 2.64
N SER A 114 4.32 10.48 1.85
CA SER A 114 3.28 10.27 0.84
C SER A 114 1.88 10.16 1.44
N ASP A 115 1.76 9.61 2.65
CA ASP A 115 0.49 9.43 3.35
C ASP A 115 -0.19 10.74 3.77
N ILE A 116 0.54 11.86 3.79
CA ILE A 116 -0.05 13.18 4.08
C ILE A 116 -1.19 13.50 3.08
N ARG A 117 -1.04 13.08 1.82
CA ARG A 117 -2.09 13.28 0.81
C ARG A 117 -3.30 12.38 1.03
N SER A 118 -3.12 11.27 1.71
CA SER A 118 -4.15 10.25 2.00
C SER A 118 -4.84 10.43 3.35
N ILE A 119 -4.52 11.48 4.13
CA ILE A 119 -5.07 11.69 5.48
C ILE A 119 -6.61 11.70 5.47
N GLY A 120 -7.23 12.33 4.47
CA GLY A 120 -8.69 12.38 4.35
C GLY A 120 -9.32 10.98 4.26
N THR A 121 -8.77 10.13 3.42
CA THR A 121 -9.22 8.73 3.27
C THR A 121 -8.96 7.93 4.56
N GLY A 122 -7.79 8.08 5.17
CA GLY A 122 -7.47 7.43 6.44
C GLY A 122 -8.44 7.80 7.56
N LEU A 123 -8.83 9.08 7.67
CA LEU A 123 -9.78 9.55 8.67
C LEU A 123 -11.21 9.04 8.42
N SER A 124 -11.64 8.83 7.17
CA SER A 124 -12.98 8.31 6.86
C SER A 124 -13.18 6.87 7.33
N VAL A 125 -12.11 6.07 7.39
CA VAL A 125 -12.15 4.67 7.83
C VAL A 125 -11.67 4.46 9.27
N ALA A 126 -11.07 5.48 9.89
CA ALA A 126 -10.46 5.36 11.23
C ALA A 126 -11.47 4.97 12.33
N GLY A 127 -12.76 5.29 12.14
CA GLY A 127 -13.84 4.90 13.06
C GLY A 127 -14.08 3.40 13.16
N ASN A 128 -13.65 2.63 12.15
CA ASN A 128 -13.85 1.18 12.08
C ASN A 128 -12.77 0.41 12.86
N TYR A 129 -11.79 1.11 13.43
CA TYR A 129 -10.66 0.49 14.15
C TYR A 129 -10.62 0.90 15.61
N LYS A 130 -10.34 -0.06 16.50
CA LYS A 130 -10.12 0.21 17.92
C LYS A 130 -8.70 0.70 18.15
N LEU A 131 -8.56 1.93 18.64
CA LEU A 131 -7.29 2.50 19.06
C LEU A 131 -6.85 1.85 20.38
N GLN A 132 -6.02 0.81 20.31
CA GLN A 132 -5.46 0.15 21.48
C GLN A 132 -4.01 0.57 21.69
N LEU A 133 -3.69 1.01 22.91
CA LEU A 133 -2.32 1.29 23.31
C LEU A 133 -1.71 0.05 23.99
N ASN A 134 -0.53 -0.34 23.55
CA ASN A 134 0.28 -1.31 24.28
C ASN A 134 0.96 -0.67 25.51
N ASP A 135 1.57 -1.50 26.35
CA ASP A 135 2.26 -1.06 27.58
C ASP A 135 3.35 -0.01 27.29
N ARG A 136 4.00 -0.08 26.14
CA ARG A 136 5.07 0.87 25.74
C ARG A 136 4.49 2.25 25.42
N GLY A 137 3.35 2.31 24.70
CA GLY A 137 2.65 3.57 24.45
C GLY A 137 2.20 4.24 25.76
N VAL A 138 1.69 3.46 26.71
CA VAL A 138 1.34 3.97 28.06
C VAL A 138 2.58 4.48 28.79
N TYR A 139 3.71 3.75 28.73
CA TYR A 139 4.95 4.19 29.35
C TYR A 139 5.49 5.50 28.74
N VAL A 140 5.42 5.65 27.43
CA VAL A 140 5.83 6.89 26.73
C VAL A 140 4.97 8.07 27.14
N ILE A 141 3.64 7.90 27.29
CA ILE A 141 2.75 8.95 27.81
C ILE A 141 3.16 9.36 29.23
N PHE A 142 3.53 8.38 30.06
CA PHE A 142 4.01 8.64 31.41
C PHE A 142 5.34 9.43 31.43
N LEU A 143 6.32 9.04 30.58
CA LEU A 143 7.57 9.78 30.43
C LEU A 143 7.35 11.21 29.93
N ALA A 144 6.43 11.41 28.98
CA ALA A 144 6.08 12.72 28.50
C ALA A 144 5.48 13.61 29.61
N ALA A 145 4.60 13.05 30.43
CA ALA A 145 4.04 13.76 31.58
C ALA A 145 5.13 14.16 32.60
N LEU A 146 6.10 13.29 32.84
CA LEU A 146 7.27 13.59 33.69
C LEU A 146 8.11 14.74 33.10
N PHE A 147 8.42 14.66 31.82
CA PHE A 147 9.20 15.69 31.14
C PHE A 147 8.50 17.04 31.16
N ILE A 148 7.19 17.09 30.89
CA ILE A 148 6.38 18.31 30.96
C ILE A 148 6.39 18.89 32.37
N ALA A 149 6.24 18.05 33.40
CA ALA A 149 6.31 18.49 34.80
C ALA A 149 7.68 19.09 35.15
N PHE A 150 8.74 18.49 34.65
CA PHE A 150 10.12 18.98 34.85
C PHE A 150 10.35 20.31 34.16
N VAL A 151 10.03 20.45 32.86
CA VAL A 151 10.32 21.67 32.09
C VAL A 151 9.42 22.85 32.45
N ARG A 152 8.24 22.62 33.07
CA ARG A 152 7.41 23.70 33.57
C ARG A 152 8.08 24.59 34.61
N LYS A 153 9.09 24.09 35.31
CA LYS A 153 9.93 24.86 36.22
C LYS A 153 11.05 25.64 35.50
N TRP A 154 11.28 25.37 34.25
CA TRP A 154 12.38 25.91 33.47
C TRP A 154 11.98 27.23 32.82
N HIS A 155 12.12 28.32 33.54
CA HIS A 155 11.71 29.66 33.10
C HIS A 155 12.92 30.49 32.66
N ILE A 156 13.76 29.99 31.75
CA ILE A 156 14.87 30.78 31.21
C ILE A 156 14.31 31.68 30.11
N ARG A 157 14.35 33.02 30.35
CA ARG A 157 14.05 34.03 29.35
C ARG A 157 15.37 34.57 28.78
N PHE A 158 15.49 34.60 27.48
CA PHE A 158 16.67 35.14 26.84
C PHE A 158 16.66 36.68 26.86
N ILE A 159 17.89 37.24 26.99
CA ILE A 159 18.13 38.69 27.04
C ILE A 159 17.85 39.38 25.70
N GLY A 160 17.82 38.67 24.57
CA GLY A 160 17.52 39.23 23.25
C GLY A 160 16.73 38.28 22.35
N LYS A 161 15.47 38.67 22.05
CA LYS A 161 14.61 37.89 21.14
C LYS A 161 15.26 37.65 19.75
N ILE A 162 15.96 38.66 19.22
CA ILE A 162 16.60 38.61 17.89
C ILE A 162 17.80 37.67 17.93
N GLN A 163 18.67 37.76 18.94
CA GLN A 163 19.84 36.88 19.08
C GLN A 163 19.44 35.41 19.14
N MET A 164 18.38 35.09 19.88
CA MET A 164 17.90 33.72 19.99
C MET A 164 17.33 33.19 18.69
N ARG A 165 16.61 34.01 17.93
CA ARG A 165 16.15 33.65 16.58
C ARG A 165 17.30 33.38 15.63
N VAL A 166 18.35 34.22 15.66
CA VAL A 166 19.56 34.02 14.83
C VAL A 166 20.26 32.71 15.21
N ILE A 167 20.45 32.43 16.50
CA ILE A 167 21.04 31.19 16.99
C ILE A 167 20.20 29.99 16.55
N SER A 168 18.88 30.08 16.67
CA SER A 168 17.97 29.00 16.23
C SER A 168 18.07 28.74 14.74
N VAL A 169 18.08 29.78 13.91
CA VAL A 169 18.26 29.64 12.44
C VAL A 169 19.61 29.02 12.10
N MET A 170 20.69 29.47 12.76
CA MET A 170 22.02 28.89 12.55
C MET A 170 22.08 27.42 12.98
N ALA A 171 21.47 27.06 14.10
CA ALA A 171 21.40 25.68 14.58
C ALA A 171 20.60 24.79 13.62
N ILE A 172 19.47 25.28 13.10
CA ILE A 172 18.69 24.59 12.07
C ILE A 172 19.54 24.36 10.83
N ALA A 173 20.18 25.42 10.31
CA ALA A 173 21.01 25.33 9.10
C ALA A 173 22.16 24.32 9.29
N LEU A 174 22.86 24.40 10.42
CA LEU A 174 23.93 23.44 10.75
C LEU A 174 23.40 22.00 10.85
N SER A 175 22.26 21.79 11.50
CA SER A 175 21.64 20.46 11.60
C SER A 175 21.25 19.92 10.22
N CYS A 176 20.65 20.75 9.36
CA CYS A 176 20.31 20.37 7.99
C CYS A 176 21.56 20.00 7.16
N VAL A 177 22.65 20.76 7.28
CA VAL A 177 23.91 20.45 6.58
C VAL A 177 24.49 19.12 7.06
N ILE A 178 24.50 18.88 8.38
CA ILE A 178 25.01 17.61 8.95
C ILE A 178 24.14 16.45 8.48
N ILE A 179 22.81 16.59 8.53
CA ILE A 179 21.89 15.54 8.06
C ILE A 179 22.12 15.28 6.57
N ALA A 180 22.16 16.30 5.74
CA ALA A 180 22.38 16.16 4.29
C ALA A 180 23.72 15.48 3.97
N ALA A 181 24.80 15.87 4.66
CA ALA A 181 26.14 15.31 4.43
C ALA A 181 26.27 13.83 4.85
N ASN A 182 25.50 13.38 5.84
CA ASN A 182 25.61 12.02 6.38
C ASN A 182 24.44 11.10 5.97
N ALA A 183 23.36 11.66 5.43
CA ALA A 183 22.18 10.90 5.00
C ALA A 183 22.10 10.75 3.48
N TYR A 184 23.03 11.34 2.72
CA TYR A 184 23.00 11.30 1.26
C TYR A 184 23.08 9.88 0.69
N ASP A 185 23.94 9.05 1.27
CA ASP A 185 24.15 7.65 0.84
C ASP A 185 23.30 6.64 1.64
N VAL A 186 22.40 7.09 2.50
CA VAL A 186 21.50 6.18 3.22
C VAL A 186 20.40 5.72 2.27
N ASN A 187 20.42 4.46 1.88
CA ASN A 187 19.36 3.85 1.11
C ASN A 187 18.10 3.68 1.98
N THR A 188 16.98 4.13 1.45
CA THR A 188 15.65 3.73 1.88
C THR A 188 15.28 2.53 1.03
N GLU A 189 15.51 1.34 1.53
CA GLU A 189 15.13 0.14 0.80
C GLU A 189 13.61 0.06 0.76
N THR A 190 13.07 0.12 -0.45
CA THR A 190 11.62 0.20 -0.72
C THR A 190 10.89 -1.07 -0.27
N TRP A 191 11.60 -2.18 -0.18
CA TRP A 191 11.09 -3.48 0.23
C TRP A 191 11.00 -3.67 1.77
N GLU A 192 11.65 -2.81 2.59
CA GLU A 192 11.49 -2.91 4.04
C GLU A 192 10.08 -2.48 4.47
N GLN A 193 9.38 -3.34 5.19
CA GLN A 193 8.08 -2.99 5.79
C GLN A 193 8.20 -1.83 6.77
N LYS A 194 9.36 -1.71 7.44
CA LYS A 194 9.63 -0.71 8.44
C LYS A 194 11.07 -0.23 8.38
N GLY A 195 11.36 0.72 7.49
CA GLY A 195 12.67 1.37 7.37
C GLY A 195 13.12 2.05 8.67
N THR A 196 12.18 2.32 9.58
CA THR A 196 12.41 2.80 10.94
C THR A 196 13.36 1.90 11.74
N TYR A 197 13.38 0.58 11.50
CA TYR A 197 14.29 -0.35 12.19
C TYR A 197 15.76 -0.04 11.91
N ARG A 198 16.06 0.36 10.68
CA ARG A 198 17.41 0.67 10.23
C ARG A 198 17.78 2.12 10.45
N ASN A 199 16.89 3.04 10.14
CA ASN A 199 17.18 4.47 10.06
C ASN A 199 16.73 5.26 11.30
N GLY A 200 15.84 4.70 12.12
CA GLY A 200 15.09 5.44 13.12
C GLY A 200 13.97 6.27 12.47
N TYR A 201 12.92 6.57 13.24
CA TYR A 201 11.66 7.07 12.72
C TYR A 201 11.77 8.41 11.96
N LEU A 202 12.31 9.43 12.63
CA LEU A 202 12.34 10.78 12.04
C LEU A 202 13.30 10.87 10.85
N LEU A 203 14.44 10.22 10.92
CA LEU A 203 15.37 10.17 9.80
C LEU A 203 14.72 9.45 8.61
N ASN A 204 14.10 8.29 8.84
CA ASN A 204 13.41 7.55 7.78
C ASN A 204 12.31 8.39 7.12
N TYR A 205 11.52 9.12 7.91
CA TYR A 205 10.51 10.03 7.39
C TYR A 205 11.11 11.15 6.52
N VAL A 206 12.21 11.76 6.96
CA VAL A 206 12.92 12.81 6.19
C VAL A 206 13.52 12.26 4.91
N LEU A 207 14.09 11.05 4.94
CA LEU A 207 14.56 10.35 3.74
C LEU A 207 13.41 10.06 2.77
N GLY A 208 12.24 9.64 3.28
CA GLY A 208 11.03 9.46 2.47
C GLY A 208 10.58 10.76 1.75
N ILE A 209 10.83 11.94 2.32
CA ILE A 209 10.62 13.22 1.60
C ILE A 209 11.57 13.32 0.40
N ARG A 210 12.86 13.03 0.59
CA ARG A 210 13.86 13.05 -0.49
C ARG A 210 13.43 12.11 -1.63
N ASP A 211 13.04 10.89 -1.27
CA ASP A 211 12.73 9.83 -2.21
C ASP A 211 11.33 9.97 -2.86
N SER A 212 10.51 10.91 -2.37
CA SER A 212 9.21 11.24 -2.98
C SER A 212 9.32 11.95 -4.33
N PHE A 213 10.51 12.41 -4.70
CA PHE A 213 10.76 13.07 -5.99
C PHE A 213 11.19 12.04 -7.02
N ILE A 214 10.30 11.76 -7.98
CA ILE A 214 10.58 10.80 -9.05
C ILE A 214 11.47 11.47 -10.10
N SER A 215 12.61 10.87 -10.35
CA SER A 215 13.55 11.26 -11.42
C SER A 215 13.55 10.22 -12.53
N ALA A 216 13.99 10.63 -13.72
CA ALA A 216 14.17 9.68 -14.81
C ALA A 216 15.16 8.58 -14.41
N PRO A 217 14.83 7.29 -14.67
CA PRO A 217 15.72 6.20 -14.33
C PRO A 217 17.03 6.25 -15.12
N GLU A 218 18.05 5.62 -14.59
CA GLU A 218 19.35 5.54 -15.28
C GLU A 218 19.18 4.90 -16.65
N GLY A 219 19.84 5.45 -17.68
CA GLY A 219 19.74 4.99 -19.07
C GLY A 219 18.44 5.40 -19.78
N TYR A 220 17.52 6.11 -19.12
CA TYR A 220 16.35 6.68 -19.78
C TYR A 220 16.76 7.71 -20.84
N SER A 221 16.31 7.53 -22.07
CA SER A 221 16.52 8.47 -23.18
C SER A 221 15.48 8.25 -24.28
N LYS A 222 15.30 9.28 -25.13
CA LYS A 222 14.45 9.14 -26.32
C LYS A 222 14.91 8.04 -27.27
N ASP A 223 16.21 7.83 -27.38
CA ASP A 223 16.77 6.79 -28.26
C ASP A 223 16.50 5.41 -27.69
N LYS A 224 16.54 5.25 -26.37
CA LYS A 224 16.17 3.98 -25.71
C LYS A 224 14.69 3.67 -25.89
N ILE A 225 13.81 4.65 -25.78
CA ILE A 225 12.37 4.47 -26.08
C ILE A 225 12.17 4.03 -27.53
N LYS A 226 12.84 4.69 -28.51
CA LYS A 226 12.76 4.30 -29.91
C LYS A 226 13.31 2.90 -30.20
N GLU A 227 14.32 2.47 -29.46
CA GLU A 227 14.83 1.09 -29.53
C GLU A 227 13.74 0.08 -29.12
N LEU A 228 13.08 0.32 -27.98
CA LEU A 228 11.98 -0.51 -27.48
C LEU A 228 10.77 -0.46 -28.42
N GLU A 229 10.40 0.72 -28.95
CA GLU A 229 9.38 0.85 -29.99
C GLU A 229 9.62 -0.07 -31.19
N LYS A 230 10.86 -0.13 -31.70
CA LYS A 230 11.19 -0.96 -32.85
C LYS A 230 11.03 -2.44 -32.53
N THR A 231 11.42 -2.86 -31.34
CA THR A 231 11.31 -4.25 -30.91
C THR A 231 9.85 -4.70 -30.90
N TYR A 232 8.97 -3.93 -30.30
CA TYR A 232 7.55 -4.29 -30.11
C TYR A 232 6.62 -3.84 -31.26
N GLN A 233 7.13 -3.15 -32.28
CA GLN A 233 6.40 -2.88 -33.52
C GLN A 233 6.58 -3.96 -34.58
N SER A 234 7.78 -4.57 -34.61
CA SER A 234 8.14 -5.53 -35.67
C SER A 234 7.63 -6.94 -35.38
N ASP A 235 7.47 -7.31 -34.14
CA ASP A 235 7.01 -8.61 -33.71
C ASP A 235 5.51 -8.61 -33.39
N LYS A 236 4.68 -8.47 -34.40
CA LYS A 236 3.30 -8.93 -34.30
C LYS A 236 3.33 -10.46 -34.20
N LYS A 237 3.70 -11.00 -33.03
CA LYS A 237 3.28 -12.35 -32.69
C LYS A 237 1.76 -12.35 -32.86
N ASP A 238 1.27 -13.21 -33.73
CA ASP A 238 -0.16 -13.35 -33.95
C ASP A 238 -0.76 -14.05 -32.73
N TYR A 239 -1.11 -13.27 -31.71
CA TYR A 239 -1.82 -13.75 -30.53
C TYR A 239 -3.31 -13.98 -30.82
N SER A 240 -3.71 -13.92 -32.10
CA SER A 240 -5.06 -14.27 -32.49
C SER A 240 -5.32 -15.73 -32.10
N THR A 241 -6.13 -15.92 -31.08
CA THR A 241 -6.63 -17.25 -30.74
C THR A 241 -7.42 -17.80 -31.94
N THR A 242 -7.19 -19.06 -32.26
CA THR A 242 -7.91 -19.80 -33.31
C THR A 242 -9.41 -19.98 -33.00
N ASN A 243 -9.91 -19.35 -31.93
CA ASN A 243 -11.28 -19.51 -31.49
C ASN A 243 -12.20 -18.44 -32.09
N GLU A 244 -12.71 -18.71 -33.30
CA GLU A 244 -13.68 -17.83 -33.99
C GLU A 244 -14.96 -17.54 -33.18
N LYS A 245 -15.23 -18.31 -32.11
CA LYS A 245 -16.42 -18.15 -31.26
C LYS A 245 -16.27 -17.05 -30.18
N ALA A 246 -15.06 -16.65 -29.86
CA ALA A 246 -14.77 -15.71 -28.76
C ALA A 246 -14.41 -14.30 -29.26
N LYS A 247 -15.04 -13.84 -30.34
CA LYS A 247 -14.78 -12.50 -30.84
C LYS A 247 -15.35 -11.45 -29.87
N ASN A 248 -14.46 -10.66 -29.26
CA ASN A 248 -14.78 -9.57 -28.33
C ASN A 248 -15.68 -10.03 -27.16
N PRO A 249 -15.24 -10.91 -26.26
CA PRO A 249 -16.06 -11.33 -25.13
C PRO A 249 -16.38 -10.14 -24.21
N THR A 250 -17.50 -10.21 -23.49
CA THR A 250 -17.70 -9.35 -22.33
C THR A 250 -16.65 -9.71 -21.29
N ILE A 251 -15.85 -8.74 -20.82
CA ILE A 251 -14.81 -8.93 -19.82
C ILE A 251 -15.28 -8.32 -18.50
N ILE A 252 -15.30 -9.15 -17.45
CA ILE A 252 -15.68 -8.74 -16.09
C ILE A 252 -14.48 -8.98 -15.19
N ALA A 253 -13.81 -7.91 -14.76
CA ALA A 253 -12.74 -7.97 -13.79
C ALA A 253 -13.27 -7.66 -12.40
N ILE A 254 -13.01 -8.56 -11.45
CA ILE A 254 -13.44 -8.46 -10.06
C ILE A 254 -12.21 -8.46 -9.17
N MET A 255 -11.89 -7.32 -8.60
CA MET A 255 -10.93 -7.21 -7.52
C MET A 255 -11.69 -7.31 -6.18
N ASN A 256 -11.55 -8.45 -5.51
CA ASN A 256 -12.26 -8.70 -4.27
C ASN A 256 -11.42 -8.22 -3.08
N GLU A 257 -11.99 -7.30 -2.32
CA GLU A 257 -11.37 -6.65 -1.15
C GLU A 257 -10.84 -7.66 -0.16
N SER A 258 -9.56 -7.55 0.20
CA SER A 258 -8.86 -8.39 1.17
C SER A 258 -8.98 -9.91 0.93
N PHE A 259 -9.33 -10.35 -0.29
CA PHE A 259 -9.52 -11.77 -0.59
C PHE A 259 -8.17 -12.49 -0.71
N SER A 260 -7.89 -13.39 0.22
CA SER A 260 -6.64 -14.15 0.21
C SER A 260 -6.81 -15.57 0.75
N ASP A 261 -5.90 -16.43 0.38
CA ASP A 261 -5.73 -17.76 0.93
C ASP A 261 -4.63 -17.74 2.00
N LEU A 262 -5.03 -17.73 3.28
CA LEU A 262 -4.07 -17.70 4.39
C LEU A 262 -3.24 -18.99 4.51
N SER A 263 -3.60 -20.07 3.82
CA SER A 263 -2.83 -21.33 3.83
C SER A 263 -1.46 -21.18 3.17
N VAL A 264 -1.25 -20.15 2.32
CA VAL A 264 0.07 -19.81 1.75
C VAL A 264 1.10 -19.39 2.82
N LEU A 265 0.62 -19.00 4.00
CA LEU A 265 1.46 -18.57 5.12
C LEU A 265 1.90 -19.72 6.04
N GLY A 266 1.20 -20.85 6.00
CA GLY A 266 1.48 -22.00 6.86
C GLY A 266 0.29 -22.96 6.98
N ASP A 267 0.38 -23.93 7.86
CA ASP A 267 -0.65 -24.95 8.04
C ASP A 267 -1.90 -24.39 8.77
N LEU A 268 -2.83 -23.86 8.00
CA LEU A 268 -4.10 -23.34 8.49
C LEU A 268 -5.17 -24.45 8.48
N GLN A 269 -5.54 -24.92 9.67
CA GLN A 269 -6.62 -25.90 9.84
C GLN A 269 -7.94 -25.18 10.16
N THR A 270 -8.99 -25.47 9.39
CA THR A 270 -10.32 -24.87 9.55
C THR A 270 -11.41 -25.94 9.75
N ASN A 271 -12.54 -25.53 10.33
CA ASN A 271 -13.68 -26.42 10.56
C ASN A 271 -14.45 -26.79 9.28
N MET A 272 -14.23 -26.07 8.19
CA MET A 272 -14.89 -26.28 6.90
C MET A 272 -14.03 -25.73 5.75
N PRO A 273 -14.22 -26.19 4.50
CA PRO A 273 -13.60 -25.56 3.33
C PRO A 273 -14.03 -24.10 3.22
N LEU A 274 -13.08 -23.21 2.90
CA LEU A 274 -13.34 -21.76 2.83
C LEU A 274 -13.86 -21.35 1.46
N THR A 275 -13.33 -21.94 0.39
CA THR A 275 -13.60 -21.58 -1.01
C THR A 275 -14.00 -22.81 -1.85
N PRO A 276 -15.03 -23.58 -1.41
CA PRO A 276 -15.40 -24.84 -2.08
C PRO A 276 -15.84 -24.63 -3.53
N PHE A 277 -16.46 -23.49 -3.86
CA PHE A 277 -16.87 -23.19 -5.22
C PHE A 277 -15.65 -22.88 -6.11
N ILE A 278 -14.78 -21.97 -5.72
CA ILE A 278 -13.53 -21.64 -6.45
C ILE A 278 -12.70 -22.91 -6.66
N ASP A 279 -12.59 -23.77 -5.65
CA ASP A 279 -11.86 -25.04 -5.73
C ASP A 279 -12.47 -26.02 -6.76
N SER A 280 -13.78 -25.92 -6.99
CA SER A 280 -14.50 -26.74 -7.97
C SER A 280 -14.27 -26.31 -9.42
N LEU A 281 -13.89 -25.06 -9.67
CA LEU A 281 -13.63 -24.53 -11.03
C LEU A 281 -12.40 -25.23 -11.63
N LYS A 282 -12.60 -25.97 -12.73
CA LYS A 282 -11.54 -26.75 -13.37
C LYS A 282 -11.46 -26.55 -14.88
N GLU A 283 -12.60 -26.56 -15.54
CA GLU A 283 -12.67 -26.42 -17.00
C GLU A 283 -12.75 -24.94 -17.37
N ASN A 284 -12.19 -24.58 -18.53
CA ASN A 284 -12.19 -23.20 -19.03
C ASN A 284 -11.66 -22.17 -18.00
N THR A 285 -10.72 -22.62 -17.18
CA THR A 285 -10.22 -21.85 -16.05
C THR A 285 -8.70 -21.84 -16.02
N THR A 286 -8.11 -20.65 -16.03
CA THR A 286 -6.72 -20.39 -15.63
C THR A 286 -6.72 -19.93 -14.21
N LYS A 287 -6.02 -20.58 -13.28
CA LYS A 287 -5.97 -20.18 -11.87
C LYS A 287 -4.59 -20.35 -11.25
N GLY A 288 -4.34 -19.55 -10.23
CA GLY A 288 -3.08 -19.58 -9.49
C GLY A 288 -2.97 -18.49 -8.44
N TYR A 289 -1.73 -18.08 -8.22
CA TYR A 289 -1.41 -17.03 -7.24
C TYR A 289 -0.68 -15.86 -7.92
N ALA A 290 -1.05 -14.65 -7.50
CA ALA A 290 -0.41 -13.41 -7.95
C ALA A 290 0.18 -12.66 -6.75
N LEU A 291 1.34 -12.02 -6.97
CA LEU A 291 1.90 -11.10 -6.00
C LEU A 291 1.21 -9.73 -6.13
N SER A 292 0.71 -9.22 -5.02
CA SER A 292 0.36 -7.82 -4.82
C SER A 292 1.57 -7.05 -4.32
N SER A 293 1.59 -5.74 -4.51
CA SER A 293 2.62 -4.86 -3.93
C SER A 293 2.25 -4.29 -2.56
N VAL A 294 1.07 -4.61 -2.05
CA VAL A 294 0.54 -4.05 -0.80
C VAL A 294 0.04 -5.14 0.15
N PHE A 295 -0.01 -4.80 1.43
CA PHE A 295 -0.46 -5.66 2.51
C PHE A 295 -1.39 -4.86 3.43
N GLY A 296 -2.57 -5.40 3.72
CA GLY A 296 -3.53 -4.89 4.70
C GLY A 296 -4.19 -3.56 4.38
N ALA A 297 -3.82 -2.89 3.29
CA ALA A 297 -4.42 -1.65 2.81
C ALA A 297 -3.81 -1.20 1.47
N LYS A 298 -4.27 -0.05 0.96
CA LYS A 298 -3.83 0.58 -0.30
C LYS A 298 -4.31 -0.16 -1.55
N THR A 299 -5.52 -0.67 -1.48
CA THR A 299 -6.30 -1.25 -2.59
C THR A 299 -6.06 -0.58 -3.96
N PRO A 300 -6.01 0.79 -4.09
CA PRO A 300 -5.82 1.44 -5.38
C PRO A 300 -4.46 1.17 -6.03
N ASN A 301 -3.46 0.71 -5.30
CA ASN A 301 -2.19 0.31 -5.90
C ASN A 301 -2.31 -1.03 -6.61
N SER A 302 -3.02 -2.01 -6.04
CA SER A 302 -3.34 -3.29 -6.68
C SER A 302 -4.22 -3.10 -7.91
N GLU A 303 -5.23 -2.23 -7.79
CA GLU A 303 -6.08 -1.82 -8.91
C GLU A 303 -5.26 -1.18 -10.04
N TRP A 304 -4.32 -0.28 -9.70
CA TRP A 304 -3.42 0.34 -10.64
C TRP A 304 -2.50 -0.66 -11.35
N GLU A 305 -1.88 -1.59 -10.61
CA GLU A 305 -1.02 -2.63 -11.18
C GLU A 305 -1.79 -3.45 -12.22
N PHE A 306 -2.99 -3.94 -11.88
CA PHE A 306 -3.86 -4.65 -12.81
C PHE A 306 -4.23 -3.82 -14.03
N MET A 307 -4.70 -2.60 -13.82
CA MET A 307 -5.22 -1.74 -14.88
C MET A 307 -4.15 -1.23 -15.84
N SER A 308 -2.95 -0.98 -15.36
CA SER A 308 -1.91 -0.31 -16.14
C SER A 308 -0.80 -1.21 -16.63
N GLY A 309 -0.63 -2.38 -16.02
CA GLY A 309 0.54 -3.23 -16.23
C GLY A 309 1.84 -2.63 -15.65
N ASN A 310 1.78 -1.54 -14.91
CA ASN A 310 2.93 -0.97 -14.20
C ASN A 310 3.08 -1.62 -12.82
N SER A 311 4.24 -1.47 -12.17
CA SER A 311 4.48 -2.02 -10.85
C SER A 311 4.82 -0.94 -9.81
N MET A 312 4.40 -1.19 -8.57
CA MET A 312 4.83 -0.37 -7.43
C MET A 312 6.33 -0.54 -7.11
N ALA A 313 7.01 -1.51 -7.68
CA ALA A 313 8.44 -1.77 -7.49
C ALA A 313 9.32 -0.55 -7.80
N PHE A 314 8.90 0.30 -8.74
CA PHE A 314 9.67 1.48 -9.20
C PHE A 314 9.10 2.80 -8.69
N LEU A 315 8.22 2.75 -7.69
CA LEU A 315 7.65 3.94 -7.07
C LEU A 315 8.15 4.09 -5.62
N PRO A 316 8.25 5.32 -5.12
CA PRO A 316 8.66 5.57 -3.74
C PRO A 316 7.80 4.79 -2.74
N SER A 317 8.46 4.26 -1.71
CA SER A 317 7.76 3.57 -0.62
C SER A 317 6.64 4.43 -0.05
N GLY A 318 5.51 3.82 0.22
CA GLY A 318 4.35 4.53 0.75
C GLY A 318 3.47 5.22 -0.30
N SER A 319 3.85 5.22 -1.59
CA SER A 319 3.05 5.81 -2.66
C SER A 319 1.63 5.26 -2.70
N VAL A 320 0.68 6.14 -3.06
CA VAL A 320 -0.69 5.80 -3.45
C VAL A 320 -0.94 6.45 -4.80
N VAL A 321 -0.91 5.64 -5.85
CA VAL A 321 -0.85 6.11 -7.24
C VAL A 321 -2.01 7.03 -7.58
N TYR A 322 -3.22 6.65 -7.20
CA TYR A 322 -4.44 7.41 -7.47
C TYR A 322 -4.44 8.83 -6.89
N GLN A 323 -3.81 9.01 -5.75
CA GLN A 323 -3.78 10.31 -5.07
C GLN A 323 -2.56 11.17 -5.44
N GLN A 324 -1.55 10.59 -6.06
CA GLN A 324 -0.27 11.27 -6.27
C GLN A 324 0.07 11.47 -7.75
N TYR A 325 -0.27 10.51 -8.60
CA TYR A 325 0.31 10.46 -9.95
C TYR A 325 -0.72 10.50 -11.08
N ILE A 326 -1.99 10.15 -10.82
CA ILE A 326 -3.03 10.17 -11.86
C ILE A 326 -3.63 11.58 -11.97
N THR A 327 -2.99 12.44 -12.73
CA THR A 327 -3.41 13.83 -12.98
C THR A 327 -3.98 14.04 -14.38
N ASP A 328 -3.83 13.07 -15.27
CA ASP A 328 -4.30 13.06 -16.66
C ASP A 328 -4.60 11.62 -17.10
N THR A 329 -4.86 11.39 -18.38
CA THR A 329 -5.22 10.09 -18.93
C THR A 329 -3.97 9.19 -19.07
N PRO A 330 -3.73 8.23 -18.17
CA PRO A 330 -2.69 7.24 -18.34
C PRO A 330 -3.11 6.21 -19.40
N THR A 331 -2.14 5.59 -20.07
CA THR A 331 -2.44 4.39 -20.85
C THR A 331 -2.68 3.21 -19.91
N SER A 332 -3.79 2.55 -20.07
CA SER A 332 -4.28 1.48 -19.20
C SER A 332 -5.12 0.47 -19.99
N LEU A 333 -5.53 -0.61 -19.35
CA LEU A 333 -6.48 -1.58 -19.92
C LEU A 333 -7.75 -0.89 -20.44
N VAL A 334 -8.27 0.10 -19.69
CA VAL A 334 -9.45 0.88 -20.11
C VAL A 334 -9.21 1.59 -21.43
N SER A 335 -8.11 2.35 -21.54
CA SER A 335 -7.81 3.07 -22.78
C SER A 335 -7.54 2.11 -23.96
N ASN A 336 -6.93 0.97 -23.71
CA ASN A 336 -6.68 -0.06 -24.73
C ASN A 336 -7.99 -0.67 -25.24
N LEU A 337 -8.88 -1.08 -24.35
CA LEU A 337 -10.18 -1.66 -24.70
C LEU A 337 -11.11 -0.63 -25.38
N LYS A 338 -11.13 0.61 -24.92
CA LYS A 338 -11.87 1.69 -25.59
C LYS A 338 -11.37 1.94 -27.01
N ASN A 339 -10.07 1.88 -27.25
CA ASN A 339 -9.49 2.08 -28.58
C ASN A 339 -9.93 1.01 -29.59
N ILE A 340 -10.42 -0.13 -29.13
CA ILE A 340 -10.99 -1.21 -29.96
C ILE A 340 -12.52 -1.30 -29.89
N GLY A 341 -13.19 -0.36 -29.19
CA GLY A 341 -14.63 -0.19 -29.22
C GLY A 341 -15.42 -0.65 -28.00
N TYR A 342 -14.75 -1.08 -26.92
CA TYR A 342 -15.42 -1.45 -25.68
C TYR A 342 -16.05 -0.24 -24.96
N THR A 343 -17.22 -0.43 -24.38
CA THR A 343 -17.76 0.41 -23.31
C THR A 343 -17.16 -0.04 -21.98
N CYS A 344 -16.56 0.89 -21.25
CA CYS A 344 -15.87 0.59 -20.01
C CYS A 344 -16.65 1.14 -18.80
N VAL A 345 -16.99 0.25 -17.86
CA VAL A 345 -17.79 0.53 -16.66
C VAL A 345 -16.95 0.22 -15.41
N ALA A 346 -16.98 1.13 -14.43
CA ALA A 346 -16.40 0.89 -13.11
C ALA A 346 -17.49 0.81 -12.04
N MET A 347 -17.38 -0.17 -11.13
CA MET A 347 -18.34 -0.40 -10.03
C MET A 347 -17.59 -0.53 -8.70
N HIS A 348 -18.00 0.27 -7.71
CA HIS A 348 -17.44 0.18 -6.36
C HIS A 348 -18.52 0.53 -5.32
N PRO A 349 -19.02 -0.43 -4.54
CA PRO A 349 -20.12 -0.20 -3.59
C PRO A 349 -19.65 0.56 -2.33
N TYR A 350 -18.94 1.67 -2.54
CA TYR A 350 -18.47 2.58 -1.52
C TYR A 350 -18.44 4.03 -2.04
N TYR A 351 -17.98 4.98 -1.21
CA TYR A 351 -17.96 6.40 -1.58
C TYR A 351 -16.98 6.67 -2.74
N ASP A 352 -17.41 7.47 -3.69
CA ASP A 352 -16.68 7.91 -4.88
C ASP A 352 -15.39 8.68 -4.54
N THR A 353 -15.39 9.39 -3.41
CA THR A 353 -14.21 10.10 -2.87
C THR A 353 -13.16 9.17 -2.31
N GLY A 354 -13.51 7.89 -2.05
CA GLY A 354 -12.59 6.87 -1.60
C GLY A 354 -11.42 6.73 -2.59
N TRP A 355 -10.19 7.01 -2.11
CA TRP A 355 -8.98 7.01 -2.94
C TRP A 355 -9.04 7.93 -4.17
N SER A 356 -9.92 8.96 -4.18
CA SER A 356 -10.12 9.91 -5.29
C SER A 356 -10.63 9.27 -6.58
N ARG A 357 -11.39 8.16 -6.51
CA ARG A 357 -11.92 7.45 -7.70
C ARG A 357 -12.81 8.32 -8.55
N ASN A 358 -13.56 9.27 -7.96
CA ASN A 358 -14.33 10.28 -8.67
C ASN A 358 -13.51 11.17 -9.62
N ILE A 359 -12.20 11.25 -9.44
CA ILE A 359 -11.26 11.97 -10.31
C ILE A 359 -10.53 10.97 -11.23
N VAL A 360 -10.08 9.85 -10.66
CA VAL A 360 -9.23 8.89 -11.35
C VAL A 360 -9.96 8.13 -12.44
N TYR A 361 -11.17 7.65 -12.20
CA TYR A 361 -11.91 6.88 -13.19
C TYR A 361 -12.28 7.67 -14.46
N PRO A 362 -12.77 8.92 -14.36
CA PRO A 362 -12.91 9.77 -15.54
C PRO A 362 -11.58 10.00 -16.28
N ASN A 363 -10.48 10.20 -15.55
CA ASN A 363 -9.16 10.37 -16.17
C ASN A 363 -8.68 9.09 -16.87
N MET A 364 -8.98 7.91 -16.36
CA MET A 364 -8.69 6.63 -17.02
C MET A 364 -9.57 6.39 -18.26
N GLY A 365 -10.68 7.09 -18.38
CA GLY A 365 -11.57 7.02 -19.53
C GLY A 365 -12.75 6.07 -19.38
N PHE A 366 -13.15 5.66 -18.17
CA PHE A 366 -14.39 4.93 -17.95
C PHE A 366 -15.60 5.73 -18.48
N ASP A 367 -16.53 5.04 -19.14
CA ASP A 367 -17.75 5.64 -19.67
C ASP A 367 -18.83 5.77 -18.61
N GLU A 368 -18.88 4.83 -17.69
CA GLU A 368 -19.86 4.76 -16.61
C GLU A 368 -19.14 4.44 -15.28
N THR A 369 -19.62 5.04 -14.20
CA THR A 369 -19.12 4.77 -12.85
C THR A 369 -20.28 4.61 -11.89
N HIS A 370 -20.29 3.53 -11.11
CA HIS A 370 -21.30 3.24 -10.10
C HIS A 370 -20.66 3.17 -8.72
N PHE A 371 -21.20 3.97 -7.80
CA PHE A 371 -20.74 4.06 -6.42
C PHE A 371 -21.88 3.73 -5.46
N ILE A 372 -21.66 3.88 -4.15
CA ILE A 372 -22.56 3.42 -3.09
C ILE A 372 -24.05 3.77 -3.31
N ASP A 373 -24.34 4.95 -3.87
CA ASP A 373 -25.72 5.41 -4.11
C ASP A 373 -26.44 4.65 -5.24
N ASP A 374 -25.69 3.90 -6.06
CA ASP A 374 -26.22 3.10 -7.15
C ASP A 374 -26.56 1.65 -6.74
N PHE A 375 -26.28 1.28 -5.48
CA PHE A 375 -26.50 -0.05 -4.92
C PHE A 375 -27.62 -0.07 -3.88
N ASP A 376 -28.21 -1.24 -3.65
CA ASP A 376 -29.18 -1.44 -2.57
C ASP A 376 -28.48 -1.44 -1.20
N GLN A 377 -28.53 -0.31 -0.52
CA GLN A 377 -27.91 -0.11 0.79
C GLN A 377 -28.60 -0.89 1.92
N THR A 378 -29.65 -1.68 1.63
CA THR A 378 -30.24 -2.61 2.61
C THR A 378 -29.55 -3.97 2.57
N LYS A 379 -28.84 -4.31 1.49
CA LYS A 379 -28.08 -5.55 1.34
C LYS A 379 -26.67 -5.39 1.88
N ILE A 380 -26.56 -5.32 3.18
CA ILE A 380 -25.29 -5.16 3.90
C ILE A 380 -24.95 -6.36 4.75
N LEU A 381 -23.65 -6.67 4.79
CA LEU A 381 -23.05 -7.62 5.71
C LEU A 381 -22.03 -6.85 6.56
N ARG A 382 -22.13 -6.96 7.88
CA ARG A 382 -21.44 -6.03 8.80
C ARG A 382 -21.85 -4.58 8.48
N ASP A 383 -20.91 -3.76 7.99
CA ASP A 383 -21.12 -2.35 7.64
C ASP A 383 -21.03 -2.09 6.13
N TYR A 384 -20.88 -3.12 5.30
CA TYR A 384 -20.56 -2.99 3.89
C TYR A 384 -21.59 -3.69 3.00
N ILE A 385 -21.82 -3.12 1.82
CA ILE A 385 -22.63 -3.76 0.78
C ILE A 385 -22.02 -5.12 0.42
N THR A 386 -22.86 -6.12 0.24
CA THR A 386 -22.46 -7.51 -0.01
C THR A 386 -21.84 -7.69 -1.40
N ASP A 387 -20.98 -8.68 -1.56
CA ASP A 387 -20.48 -9.13 -2.85
C ASP A 387 -21.63 -9.62 -3.74
N GLN A 388 -22.66 -10.25 -3.15
CA GLN A 388 -23.86 -10.66 -3.85
C GLN A 388 -24.56 -9.48 -4.55
N GLU A 389 -24.76 -8.35 -3.85
CA GLU A 389 -25.35 -7.15 -4.44
C GLU A 389 -24.50 -6.57 -5.57
N LEU A 390 -23.17 -6.53 -5.38
CA LEU A 390 -22.26 -6.12 -6.44
C LEU A 390 -22.41 -6.99 -7.70
N TYR A 391 -22.52 -8.31 -7.50
CA TYR A 391 -22.65 -9.24 -8.62
C TYR A 391 -24.03 -9.18 -9.29
N GLU A 392 -25.09 -8.93 -8.55
CA GLU A 392 -26.41 -8.63 -9.11
C GLU A 392 -26.37 -7.36 -9.96
N LYS A 393 -25.68 -6.33 -9.50
CA LYS A 393 -25.48 -5.08 -10.28
C LYS A 393 -24.67 -5.30 -11.57
N ILE A 394 -23.68 -6.19 -11.55
CA ILE A 394 -22.93 -6.60 -12.75
C ILE A 394 -23.87 -7.28 -13.75
N VAL A 395 -24.70 -8.20 -13.28
CA VAL A 395 -25.70 -8.88 -14.12
C VAL A 395 -26.68 -7.89 -14.71
N ASP A 396 -27.23 -6.96 -13.92
CA ASP A 396 -28.17 -5.93 -14.39
C ASP A 396 -27.55 -5.07 -15.51
N ARG A 397 -26.26 -4.68 -15.33
CA ARG A 397 -25.57 -3.90 -16.38
C ARG A 397 -25.33 -4.73 -17.64
N TYR A 398 -24.99 -6.00 -17.48
CA TYR A 398 -24.84 -6.91 -18.60
C TYR A 398 -26.17 -7.10 -19.35
N GLU A 399 -27.28 -7.32 -18.65
CA GLU A 399 -28.60 -7.49 -19.26
C GLU A 399 -29.08 -6.22 -20.01
N SER A 400 -28.66 -5.04 -19.52
CA SER A 400 -29.02 -3.75 -20.15
C SER A 400 -28.12 -3.38 -21.33
N LYS A 401 -27.10 -4.19 -21.66
CA LYS A 401 -26.20 -3.90 -22.78
C LYS A 401 -26.93 -3.91 -24.13
N LYS A 402 -26.49 -3.06 -25.05
CA LYS A 402 -26.98 -3.06 -26.44
C LYS A 402 -26.45 -4.31 -27.15
N SER A 403 -27.20 -4.77 -28.17
CA SER A 403 -26.84 -6.00 -28.92
C SER A 403 -25.47 -5.99 -29.60
N ASN A 404 -24.88 -4.82 -29.84
CA ASN A 404 -23.56 -4.66 -30.46
C ASN A 404 -22.56 -3.98 -29.50
N GLU A 405 -22.77 -4.04 -28.21
CA GLU A 405 -21.92 -3.42 -27.21
C GLU A 405 -20.89 -4.44 -26.71
N ASP A 406 -19.61 -4.21 -27.00
CA ASP A 406 -18.51 -4.90 -26.35
C ASP A 406 -18.32 -4.25 -24.98
N LEU A 407 -18.39 -5.02 -23.89
CA LEU A 407 -18.49 -4.51 -22.53
C LEU A 407 -17.29 -4.96 -21.67
N PHE A 408 -16.66 -4.00 -21.02
CA PHE A 408 -15.69 -4.23 -19.94
C PHE A 408 -16.23 -3.66 -18.63
N ILE A 409 -16.28 -4.49 -17.59
CA ILE A 409 -16.65 -4.08 -16.24
C ILE A 409 -15.45 -4.30 -15.31
N MET A 410 -14.98 -3.24 -14.67
CA MET A 410 -14.05 -3.33 -13.53
C MET A 410 -14.83 -3.11 -12.25
N SER A 411 -14.88 -4.11 -11.39
CA SER A 411 -15.56 -4.05 -10.10
C SER A 411 -14.62 -4.26 -8.95
N ILE A 412 -14.76 -3.45 -7.90
CA ILE A 412 -14.00 -3.55 -6.66
C ILE A 412 -14.99 -3.75 -5.52
N SER A 413 -14.90 -4.87 -4.81
CA SER A 413 -15.81 -5.17 -3.70
C SER A 413 -15.46 -4.40 -2.43
N MET A 414 -16.29 -4.53 -1.40
CA MET A 414 -16.10 -3.86 -0.11
C MET A 414 -16.44 -4.77 1.08
N GLN A 415 -17.14 -5.87 0.85
CA GLN A 415 -17.68 -6.76 1.91
C GLN A 415 -16.63 -7.20 2.92
N ASN A 416 -15.43 -7.54 2.46
CA ASN A 416 -14.37 -8.09 3.30
C ASN A 416 -13.46 -7.03 3.92
N HIS A 417 -13.75 -5.73 3.74
CA HIS A 417 -12.92 -4.65 4.28
C HIS A 417 -12.65 -4.80 5.78
N GLY A 418 -11.45 -4.43 6.20
CA GLY A 418 -10.92 -4.64 7.54
C GLY A 418 -11.73 -4.03 8.68
N GLY A 419 -11.33 -4.38 9.91
CA GLY A 419 -12.03 -4.09 11.15
C GLY A 419 -12.77 -5.31 11.69
N TYR A 420 -12.10 -6.48 11.71
CA TYR A 420 -12.70 -7.79 12.08
C TYR A 420 -12.86 -8.01 13.60
N THR A 421 -12.92 -6.95 14.40
CA THR A 421 -12.93 -7.06 15.88
C THR A 421 -14.29 -6.85 16.52
N GLU A 422 -15.25 -6.31 15.77
CA GLU A 422 -16.61 -6.07 16.26
C GLU A 422 -17.51 -7.29 16.00
N LYS A 423 -18.54 -7.43 16.83
CA LYS A 423 -19.62 -8.39 16.58
C LYS A 423 -20.78 -7.68 15.92
N TYR A 424 -21.36 -8.32 14.93
CA TYR A 424 -22.47 -7.79 14.14
C TYR A 424 -23.67 -8.71 14.22
N ASP A 425 -24.86 -8.14 14.43
CA ASP A 425 -26.12 -8.91 14.49
C ASP A 425 -26.55 -9.44 13.10
N ASN A 426 -26.02 -8.86 12.03
CA ASN A 426 -26.31 -9.23 10.64
C ASN A 426 -25.22 -10.11 10.01
N PHE A 427 -24.35 -10.71 10.82
CA PHE A 427 -23.28 -11.58 10.34
C PHE A 427 -23.04 -12.78 11.25
N ASP A 428 -23.16 -13.99 10.69
CA ASP A 428 -22.89 -15.26 11.37
C ASP A 428 -21.48 -15.77 11.01
N GLU A 429 -20.61 -15.89 12.01
CA GLU A 429 -19.28 -16.48 11.85
C GLU A 429 -19.39 -18.01 11.72
N LYS A 430 -19.38 -18.54 10.50
CA LYS A 430 -19.49 -19.98 10.18
C LYS A 430 -18.13 -20.69 10.16
N ALA A 431 -17.14 -20.04 9.52
CA ALA A 431 -15.80 -20.57 9.40
C ALA A 431 -14.93 -20.16 10.58
N ARG A 432 -14.11 -21.08 11.05
CA ARG A 432 -13.20 -20.83 12.16
C ARG A 432 -11.93 -21.66 12.06
N MET A 433 -10.87 -21.11 12.58
CA MET A 433 -9.61 -21.81 12.75
C MET A 433 -9.74 -22.87 13.85
N LEU A 434 -9.12 -24.03 13.65
CA LEU A 434 -9.01 -25.08 14.67
C LEU A 434 -7.77 -24.84 15.54
N GLY A 435 -7.84 -25.27 16.80
CA GLY A 435 -6.73 -25.14 17.76
C GLY A 435 -6.84 -23.86 18.58
N ILE A 436 -6.12 -22.79 18.21
CA ILE A 436 -6.16 -21.51 18.92
C ILE A 436 -7.29 -20.63 18.38
N ASN A 437 -7.96 -19.92 19.25
CA ASN A 437 -9.05 -19.02 18.87
C ASN A 437 -8.52 -17.60 18.63
N TYR A 438 -8.59 -17.17 17.38
CA TYR A 438 -8.39 -15.77 16.96
C TYR A 438 -9.73 -15.24 16.42
N PRO A 439 -10.49 -14.44 17.19
CA PRO A 439 -11.81 -13.98 16.76
C PRO A 439 -11.82 -13.18 15.46
N ASP A 440 -10.83 -12.33 15.25
CA ASP A 440 -10.64 -11.56 14.01
C ASP A 440 -10.36 -12.46 12.80
N VAL A 441 -9.55 -13.51 12.98
CA VAL A 441 -9.30 -14.51 11.94
C VAL A 441 -10.59 -15.27 11.60
N ASN A 442 -11.35 -15.70 12.58
CA ASN A 442 -12.60 -16.44 12.36
C ASN A 442 -13.64 -15.58 11.60
N GLN A 443 -13.75 -14.31 11.96
CA GLN A 443 -14.61 -13.37 11.24
C GLN A 443 -14.15 -13.22 9.78
N TYR A 444 -12.86 -13.03 9.56
CA TYR A 444 -12.29 -12.93 8.22
C TYR A 444 -12.53 -14.21 7.39
N LEU A 445 -12.24 -15.40 7.93
CA LEU A 445 -12.47 -16.68 7.23
C LEU A 445 -13.93 -16.87 6.82
N SER A 446 -14.86 -16.43 7.68
CA SER A 446 -16.29 -16.48 7.37
C SER A 446 -16.68 -15.53 6.24
N LEU A 447 -16.04 -14.37 6.13
CA LEU A 447 -16.24 -13.43 5.01
C LEU A 447 -15.74 -14.01 3.69
N ILE A 448 -14.59 -14.67 3.68
CA ILE A 448 -14.06 -15.36 2.48
C ILE A 448 -15.04 -16.42 1.99
N HIS A 449 -15.66 -17.17 2.91
CA HIS A 449 -16.67 -18.16 2.56
C HIS A 449 -17.95 -17.53 1.98
N GLU A 450 -18.39 -16.38 2.50
CA GLU A 450 -19.51 -15.62 1.92
C GLU A 450 -19.19 -15.09 0.51
N SER A 451 -17.95 -14.61 0.27
CA SER A 451 -17.51 -14.19 -1.07
C SER A 451 -17.50 -15.35 -2.08
N ASP A 452 -17.03 -16.54 -1.66
CA ASP A 452 -17.06 -17.75 -2.50
C ASP A 452 -18.50 -18.12 -2.89
N SER A 453 -19.43 -18.04 -1.93
CA SER A 453 -20.85 -18.31 -2.18
C SER A 453 -21.50 -17.29 -3.13
N ALA A 454 -21.16 -16.01 -3.00
CA ALA A 454 -21.63 -14.97 -3.91
C ALA A 454 -21.09 -15.19 -5.34
N LEU A 455 -19.84 -15.61 -5.46
CA LEU A 455 -19.21 -15.89 -6.73
C LEU A 455 -19.87 -17.07 -7.48
N GLU A 456 -20.34 -18.09 -6.74
CA GLU A 456 -21.12 -19.20 -7.31
C GLU A 456 -22.35 -18.68 -8.05
N TYR A 457 -23.06 -17.69 -7.49
CA TYR A 457 -24.19 -17.06 -8.15
C TYR A 457 -23.78 -16.42 -9.49
N LEU A 458 -22.74 -15.62 -9.51
CA LEU A 458 -22.29 -14.90 -10.69
C LEU A 458 -21.87 -15.85 -11.84
N ILE A 459 -21.02 -16.81 -11.51
CA ILE A 459 -20.53 -17.79 -12.50
C ILE A 459 -21.71 -18.66 -13.02
N SER A 460 -22.58 -19.14 -12.13
CA SER A 460 -23.77 -19.92 -12.53
C SER A 460 -24.76 -19.14 -13.42
N TYR A 461 -24.79 -17.83 -13.31
CA TYR A 461 -25.54 -17.00 -14.23
C TYR A 461 -24.89 -17.00 -15.61
N PHE A 462 -23.58 -16.69 -15.70
CA PHE A 462 -22.89 -16.57 -16.98
C PHE A 462 -22.61 -17.90 -17.68
N GLU A 463 -22.63 -19.04 -16.97
CA GLU A 463 -22.62 -20.39 -17.58
C GLU A 463 -23.82 -20.64 -18.53
N LYS A 464 -24.94 -19.93 -18.34
CA LYS A 464 -26.17 -20.08 -19.11
C LYS A 464 -26.30 -19.07 -20.24
N VAL A 465 -25.35 -18.17 -20.37
CA VAL A 465 -25.35 -17.09 -21.37
C VAL A 465 -24.70 -17.57 -22.64
N ASP A 466 -25.33 -17.31 -23.77
CA ASP A 466 -24.80 -17.69 -25.10
C ASP A 466 -23.65 -16.79 -25.59
N ASP A 467 -23.67 -15.49 -25.20
CA ASP A 467 -22.60 -14.56 -25.54
C ASP A 467 -21.30 -14.95 -24.82
N PRO A 468 -20.13 -14.77 -25.46
CA PRO A 468 -18.86 -15.06 -24.82
C PRO A 468 -18.58 -14.09 -23.66
N VAL A 469 -18.26 -14.66 -22.51
CA VAL A 469 -17.95 -13.93 -21.26
C VAL A 469 -16.66 -14.45 -20.65
N GLU A 470 -15.81 -13.54 -20.22
CA GLU A 470 -14.63 -13.80 -19.42
C GLU A 470 -14.76 -13.13 -18.06
N ILE A 471 -14.49 -13.87 -16.98
CA ILE A 471 -14.46 -13.34 -15.62
C ILE A 471 -13.03 -13.48 -15.08
N VAL A 472 -12.42 -12.35 -14.75
CA VAL A 472 -11.11 -12.25 -14.09
C VAL A 472 -11.36 -11.92 -12.62
N PHE A 473 -11.04 -12.83 -11.72
CA PHE A 473 -11.20 -12.64 -10.27
C PHE A 473 -9.85 -12.68 -9.58
N PHE A 474 -9.59 -11.74 -8.68
CA PHE A 474 -8.35 -11.71 -7.88
C PHE A 474 -8.54 -10.92 -6.58
N GLY A 475 -7.74 -11.27 -5.57
CA GLY A 475 -7.63 -10.47 -4.35
C GLY A 475 -6.73 -9.26 -4.56
N ASP A 476 -6.97 -8.18 -3.83
CA ASP A 476 -6.13 -6.98 -3.88
C ASP A 476 -4.92 -7.06 -2.94
N HIS A 477 -5.10 -7.60 -1.76
CA HIS A 477 -4.05 -7.83 -0.77
C HIS A 477 -4.51 -8.80 0.33
N GLN A 478 -3.57 -9.27 1.15
CA GLN A 478 -3.91 -10.01 2.35
C GLN A 478 -4.51 -9.08 3.44
N PRO A 479 -5.35 -9.62 4.35
CA PRO A 479 -5.96 -8.84 5.43
C PRO A 479 -4.91 -8.39 6.46
N SER A 480 -5.21 -7.32 7.20
CA SER A 480 -4.49 -6.97 8.42
C SER A 480 -5.19 -7.58 9.62
N LEU A 481 -4.65 -8.69 10.14
CA LEU A 481 -5.15 -9.42 11.30
C LEU A 481 -4.25 -9.20 12.52
N SER A 482 -4.61 -9.78 13.65
CA SER A 482 -3.84 -9.72 14.89
C SER A 482 -2.36 -10.01 14.68
N SER A 483 -1.47 -9.15 15.16
CA SER A 483 -0.03 -9.27 14.96
C SER A 483 0.59 -10.57 15.49
N SER A 484 -0.08 -11.24 16.44
CA SER A 484 0.33 -12.55 16.97
C SER A 484 -0.09 -13.73 16.09
N PHE A 485 -1.06 -13.53 15.17
CA PHE A 485 -1.53 -14.58 14.28
C PHE A 485 -0.47 -14.98 13.26
N TYR A 486 0.14 -14.01 12.58
CA TYR A 486 1.14 -14.29 11.55
C TYR A 486 2.35 -15.08 12.09
N PRO A 487 2.99 -14.70 13.21
CA PRO A 487 4.04 -15.51 13.82
C PRO A 487 3.57 -16.92 14.25
N TYR A 488 2.32 -17.04 14.68
CA TYR A 488 1.77 -18.34 15.01
C TYR A 488 1.68 -19.26 13.78
N LEU A 489 1.20 -18.72 12.65
CA LEU A 489 1.01 -19.48 11.42
C LEU A 489 2.34 -19.78 10.71
N ASN A 490 3.23 -18.80 10.62
CA ASN A 490 4.54 -18.92 9.98
C ASN A 490 5.58 -19.64 10.84
N GLY A 491 5.36 -19.81 12.14
CA GLY A 491 6.34 -20.32 13.09
C GLY A 491 7.50 -19.36 13.38
N LYS A 492 7.48 -18.13 12.87
CA LYS A 492 8.54 -17.11 13.00
C LYS A 492 7.92 -15.72 13.15
N GLY A 493 8.60 -14.82 13.85
CA GLY A 493 8.27 -13.40 13.82
C GLY A 493 8.55 -12.78 12.44
N LEU A 494 7.79 -11.77 12.05
CA LEU A 494 7.89 -11.11 10.73
C LEU A 494 9.33 -10.67 10.38
N GLY A 495 10.11 -10.21 11.37
CA GLY A 495 11.51 -9.82 11.17
C GLY A 495 12.50 -10.98 10.93
N GLY A 496 12.05 -12.22 11.06
CA GLY A 496 12.85 -13.44 10.81
C GLY A 496 12.52 -14.15 9.49
N LEU A 497 11.60 -13.58 8.68
CA LEU A 497 11.21 -14.15 7.40
C LEU A 497 12.32 -13.93 6.35
N THR A 498 12.56 -14.95 5.53
CA THR A 498 13.30 -14.81 4.27
C THR A 498 12.45 -14.02 3.26
N LEU A 499 13.06 -13.54 2.17
CA LEU A 499 12.30 -12.82 1.13
C LEU A 499 11.16 -13.69 0.56
N SER A 500 11.41 -14.97 0.31
CA SER A 500 10.38 -15.88 -0.18
C SER A 500 9.22 -16.06 0.82
N GLU A 501 9.51 -16.17 2.10
CA GLU A 501 8.48 -16.24 3.15
C GLU A 501 7.75 -14.90 3.32
N LEU A 502 8.44 -13.79 3.10
CA LEU A 502 7.83 -12.46 3.11
C LEU A 502 6.87 -12.27 1.94
N GLU A 503 7.22 -12.75 0.74
CA GLU A 503 6.35 -12.68 -0.45
C GLU A 503 5.03 -13.43 -0.27
N ASN A 504 4.99 -14.46 0.58
CA ASN A 504 3.73 -15.12 0.91
C ASN A 504 2.71 -14.17 1.57
N LEU A 505 3.16 -13.12 2.29
CA LEU A 505 2.28 -12.07 2.84
C LEU A 505 1.70 -11.15 1.75
N TYR A 506 2.25 -11.19 0.56
CA TYR A 506 1.82 -10.40 -0.60
C TYR A 506 1.14 -11.25 -1.68
N THR A 507 0.98 -12.55 -1.41
CA THR A 507 0.38 -13.51 -2.32
C THR A 507 -1.14 -13.51 -2.18
N VAL A 508 -1.84 -13.38 -3.30
CA VAL A 508 -3.31 -13.43 -3.40
C VAL A 508 -3.73 -14.43 -4.48
N PRO A 509 -4.85 -15.13 -4.33
CA PRO A 509 -5.35 -16.04 -5.36
C PRO A 509 -5.96 -15.25 -6.52
N PHE A 510 -5.92 -15.83 -7.71
CA PHE A 510 -6.65 -15.35 -8.88
C PHE A 510 -7.16 -16.51 -9.72
N PHE A 511 -8.17 -16.23 -10.53
CA PHE A 511 -8.56 -17.06 -11.67
C PHE A 511 -9.10 -16.22 -12.83
N ILE A 512 -9.02 -16.79 -14.04
CA ILE A 512 -9.68 -16.30 -15.25
C ILE A 512 -10.56 -17.44 -15.73
N TRP A 513 -11.86 -17.24 -15.71
CA TRP A 513 -12.87 -18.20 -16.15
C TRP A 513 -13.60 -17.69 -17.37
N THR A 514 -13.98 -18.60 -18.27
CA THR A 514 -14.77 -18.27 -19.46
C THR A 514 -15.95 -19.24 -19.61
N ASN A 515 -17.07 -18.77 -20.17
CA ASN A 515 -18.17 -19.62 -20.55
C ASN A 515 -18.00 -20.29 -21.92
N TYR A 516 -16.83 -20.12 -22.53
CA TYR A 516 -16.43 -20.75 -23.79
C TYR A 516 -15.15 -21.57 -23.59
N ASP A 517 -14.83 -22.42 -24.57
CA ASP A 517 -13.65 -23.28 -24.49
C ASP A 517 -12.35 -22.44 -24.57
N SER A 518 -11.72 -22.23 -23.44
CA SER A 518 -10.41 -21.59 -23.30
C SER A 518 -9.35 -22.52 -22.72
N GLY A 519 -9.69 -23.80 -22.51
CA GLY A 519 -8.81 -24.78 -21.91
C GLY A 519 -8.64 -24.62 -20.41
N LYS A 520 -7.67 -25.32 -19.85
CA LYS A 520 -7.33 -25.30 -18.42
C LYS A 520 -5.86 -25.01 -18.23
N GLU A 521 -5.55 -24.12 -17.32
CA GLU A 521 -4.16 -23.80 -16.99
C GLU A 521 -3.99 -23.56 -15.48
N SER A 522 -2.83 -23.93 -14.97
CA SER A 522 -2.40 -23.60 -13.61
C SER A 522 -1.17 -22.70 -13.70
N VAL A 523 -1.27 -21.51 -13.18
CA VAL A 523 -0.16 -20.55 -13.08
C VAL A 523 0.36 -20.60 -11.65
N GLU A 524 1.55 -21.17 -11.47
CA GLU A 524 2.11 -21.35 -10.13
C GLU A 524 2.33 -19.99 -9.43
N LEU A 525 2.87 -19.03 -10.16
CA LEU A 525 3.18 -17.69 -9.65
C LEU A 525 3.13 -16.66 -10.79
N THR A 526 2.46 -15.53 -10.52
CA THR A 526 2.51 -14.31 -11.33
C THR A 526 2.44 -13.08 -10.43
N SER A 527 2.17 -11.90 -10.97
CA SER A 527 1.90 -10.68 -10.19
C SER A 527 0.79 -9.84 -10.83
N LEU A 528 0.17 -8.96 -10.04
CA LEU A 528 -1.03 -8.23 -10.47
C LEU A 528 -0.83 -7.40 -11.73
N ASN A 529 0.38 -6.87 -11.95
CA ASN A 529 0.74 -6.12 -13.15
C ASN A 529 0.71 -6.95 -14.46
N TYR A 530 0.75 -8.27 -14.37
CA TYR A 530 0.64 -9.16 -15.53
C TYR A 530 -0.78 -9.67 -15.80
N LEU A 531 -1.70 -9.60 -14.82
CA LEU A 531 -3.01 -10.22 -14.94
C LEU A 531 -3.85 -9.65 -16.09
N SER A 532 -3.76 -8.35 -16.38
CA SER A 532 -4.46 -7.79 -17.54
C SER A 532 -3.91 -8.31 -18.88
N THR A 533 -2.61 -8.62 -18.96
CA THR A 533 -2.01 -9.25 -20.13
C THR A 533 -2.53 -10.67 -20.31
N LEU A 534 -2.56 -11.46 -19.24
CA LEU A 534 -3.14 -12.82 -19.25
C LEU A 534 -4.63 -12.81 -19.64
N ALA A 535 -5.40 -11.85 -19.13
CA ALA A 535 -6.81 -11.68 -19.46
C ALA A 535 -6.98 -11.37 -20.97
N LEU A 536 -6.24 -10.43 -21.53
CA LEU A 536 -6.30 -10.12 -22.95
C LEU A 536 -5.94 -11.33 -23.83
N GLU A 537 -4.95 -12.12 -23.46
CA GLU A 537 -4.59 -13.36 -24.15
C GLU A 537 -5.73 -14.38 -24.13
N ARG A 538 -6.37 -14.58 -22.96
CA ARG A 538 -7.51 -15.50 -22.81
C ARG A 538 -8.74 -15.02 -23.54
N ALA A 539 -9.00 -13.71 -23.56
CA ALA A 539 -10.07 -13.08 -24.34
C ALA A 539 -9.82 -13.17 -25.85
N GLY A 540 -8.64 -13.58 -26.30
CA GLY A 540 -8.26 -13.60 -27.71
C GLY A 540 -8.08 -12.20 -28.31
N ILE A 541 -7.82 -11.21 -27.47
CA ILE A 541 -7.58 -9.82 -27.86
C ILE A 541 -6.10 -9.62 -28.17
N ALA A 542 -5.79 -9.02 -29.32
CA ALA A 542 -4.41 -8.73 -29.71
C ALA A 542 -3.74 -7.81 -28.66
N LEU A 543 -2.59 -8.24 -28.18
CA LEU A 543 -1.86 -7.50 -27.16
C LEU A 543 -1.34 -6.16 -27.70
N PRO A 544 -1.63 -5.02 -27.00
CA PRO A 544 -0.91 -3.78 -27.24
C PRO A 544 0.60 -3.94 -27.04
N ALA A 545 1.42 -3.08 -27.65
CA ALA A 545 2.87 -3.19 -27.62
C ALA A 545 3.45 -3.28 -26.19
N TYR A 546 2.88 -2.56 -25.24
CA TYR A 546 3.30 -2.67 -23.84
C TYR A 546 2.96 -4.02 -23.21
N ASN A 547 1.78 -4.56 -23.51
CA ASN A 547 1.39 -5.89 -23.02
C ASN A 547 2.22 -7.00 -23.70
N GLN A 548 2.69 -6.82 -24.95
CA GLN A 548 3.66 -7.74 -25.57
C GLN A 548 4.98 -7.74 -24.81
N PHE A 549 5.48 -6.55 -24.42
CA PHE A 549 6.67 -6.46 -23.56
C PHE A 549 6.45 -7.19 -22.23
N LEU A 550 5.28 -7.00 -21.59
CA LEU A 550 4.96 -7.66 -20.31
C LEU A 550 4.86 -9.19 -20.47
N ALA A 551 4.28 -9.68 -21.56
CA ALA A 551 4.21 -11.11 -21.86
C ALA A 551 5.60 -11.73 -22.01
N ASP A 552 6.48 -11.09 -22.81
CA ASP A 552 7.86 -11.54 -22.97
C ASP A 552 8.65 -11.50 -21.65
N MET A 553 8.46 -10.44 -20.85
CA MET A 553 9.11 -10.31 -19.55
C MET A 553 8.63 -11.38 -18.55
N MET A 554 7.35 -11.70 -18.55
CA MET A 554 6.76 -12.71 -17.67
C MET A 554 7.35 -14.11 -17.91
N GLU A 555 7.82 -14.41 -19.12
CA GLU A 555 8.50 -15.67 -19.42
C GLU A 555 9.80 -15.84 -18.62
N GLU A 556 10.50 -14.73 -18.27
CA GLU A 556 11.78 -14.74 -17.55
C GLU A 556 11.64 -14.29 -16.09
N ILE A 557 10.74 -13.32 -15.85
CA ILE A 557 10.43 -12.75 -14.54
C ILE A 557 8.91 -12.90 -14.30
N PRO A 558 8.44 -14.09 -13.91
CA PRO A 558 7.01 -14.38 -13.80
C PRO A 558 6.28 -13.54 -12.73
N ALA A 559 7.00 -12.95 -11.77
CA ALA A 559 6.39 -12.10 -10.75
C ALA A 559 7.33 -10.99 -10.31
N VAL A 560 6.77 -9.79 -10.11
CA VAL A 560 7.47 -8.61 -9.58
C VAL A 560 6.51 -7.75 -8.78
N ASN A 561 6.94 -7.31 -7.60
CA ASN A 561 6.17 -6.41 -6.74
C ASN A 561 7.09 -5.42 -6.01
N SER A 562 6.55 -4.66 -5.06
CA SER A 562 7.29 -3.69 -4.25
C SER A 562 8.35 -4.31 -3.32
N ARG A 563 8.41 -5.63 -3.17
CA ARG A 563 9.36 -6.35 -2.30
C ARG A 563 10.51 -6.95 -3.08
N GLY A 564 10.24 -7.37 -4.30
CA GLY A 564 11.23 -8.01 -5.14
C GLY A 564 10.64 -8.61 -6.41
N PHE A 565 11.36 -9.55 -6.97
CA PHE A 565 10.94 -10.29 -8.16
C PHE A 565 11.38 -11.75 -8.07
N TYR A 566 10.67 -12.62 -8.77
CA TYR A 566 11.11 -14.01 -8.94
C TYR A 566 11.98 -14.15 -10.18
N SER A 567 13.24 -14.49 -10.00
CA SER A 567 14.16 -14.80 -11.09
C SER A 567 14.00 -16.27 -11.51
N LYS A 568 13.47 -16.51 -12.69
CA LYS A 568 13.32 -17.87 -13.23
C LYS A 568 14.68 -18.52 -13.46
N SER A 569 15.66 -17.75 -13.94
CA SER A 569 17.01 -18.23 -14.20
C SER A 569 17.74 -18.69 -12.94
N GLN A 570 17.44 -18.08 -11.77
CA GLN A 570 18.03 -18.41 -10.48
C GLN A 570 17.12 -19.27 -9.60
N GLY A 571 15.83 -19.45 -9.96
CA GLY A 571 14.85 -20.23 -9.20
C GLY A 571 14.54 -19.68 -7.81
N LYS A 572 14.61 -18.34 -7.61
CA LYS A 572 14.42 -17.71 -6.28
C LYS A 572 13.95 -16.27 -6.39
N PHE A 573 13.42 -15.77 -5.28
CA PHE A 573 13.14 -14.35 -5.10
C PHE A 573 14.42 -13.55 -4.81
N LEU A 574 14.51 -12.36 -5.40
CA LEU A 574 15.57 -11.37 -5.24
C LEU A 574 14.96 -9.99 -5.07
N HIS A 575 15.67 -9.09 -4.40
CA HIS A 575 15.31 -7.67 -4.44
C HIS A 575 15.68 -7.06 -5.80
N VAL A 576 14.94 -6.03 -6.23
CA VAL A 576 15.18 -5.38 -7.53
C VAL A 576 16.62 -4.86 -7.64
N GLU A 577 17.18 -4.38 -6.55
CA GLU A 577 18.53 -3.86 -6.45
C GLU A 577 19.62 -4.94 -6.65
N ASP A 578 19.27 -6.20 -6.39
CA ASP A 578 20.17 -7.36 -6.53
C ASP A 578 20.11 -7.97 -7.93
N ALA A 579 19.28 -7.41 -8.82
CA ALA A 579 19.15 -7.92 -10.18
C ALA A 579 20.47 -7.82 -10.96
N ALA A 580 20.81 -8.89 -11.69
CA ALA A 580 22.02 -8.95 -12.48
C ALA A 580 21.76 -9.62 -13.85
N GLY A 581 22.65 -9.40 -14.83
CA GLY A 581 22.58 -10.04 -16.14
C GLY A 581 21.31 -9.70 -16.92
N GLU A 582 20.59 -10.72 -17.40
CA GLU A 582 19.34 -10.53 -18.17
C GLU A 582 18.20 -10.02 -17.30
N ASP A 583 18.08 -10.47 -16.04
CA ASP A 583 17.05 -9.99 -15.10
C ASP A 583 17.14 -8.46 -14.93
N ALA A 584 18.37 -7.93 -14.77
CA ALA A 584 18.59 -6.49 -14.65
C ALA A 584 18.17 -5.73 -15.92
N LYS A 585 18.33 -6.31 -17.10
CA LYS A 585 17.92 -5.68 -18.36
C LYS A 585 16.40 -5.60 -18.48
N TRP A 586 15.70 -6.68 -18.13
CA TRP A 586 14.24 -6.71 -18.13
C TRP A 586 13.66 -5.67 -17.17
N LEU A 587 14.10 -5.70 -15.91
CA LEU A 587 13.63 -4.76 -14.88
C LEU A 587 13.95 -3.31 -15.26
N LYS A 588 15.14 -3.06 -15.85
CA LYS A 588 15.51 -1.72 -16.31
C LYS A 588 14.65 -1.22 -17.45
N ASN A 589 14.38 -2.06 -18.45
CA ASN A 589 13.47 -1.70 -19.55
C ASN A 589 12.05 -1.45 -19.02
N TYR A 590 11.60 -2.25 -18.05
CA TYR A 590 10.30 -2.07 -17.41
C TYR A 590 10.22 -0.72 -16.67
N GLU A 591 11.21 -0.40 -15.85
CA GLU A 591 11.29 0.90 -15.17
C GLU A 591 11.29 2.08 -16.17
N ILE A 592 12.05 1.96 -17.27
CA ILE A 592 12.10 2.97 -18.34
C ILE A 592 10.73 3.14 -19.02
N LEU A 593 10.04 2.05 -19.34
CA LEU A 593 8.70 2.09 -19.96
C LEU A 593 7.66 2.66 -19.00
N GLN A 594 7.68 2.23 -17.74
CA GLN A 594 6.78 2.78 -16.71
C GLN A 594 7.01 4.29 -16.52
N TYR A 595 8.25 4.73 -16.45
CA TYR A 595 8.57 6.16 -16.36
C TYR A 595 8.05 6.94 -17.58
N ASN A 596 8.20 6.39 -18.78
CA ASN A 596 7.69 6.99 -20.00
C ASN A 596 6.15 7.06 -19.99
N ASN A 597 5.46 6.03 -19.53
CA ASN A 597 3.99 6.02 -19.41
C ASN A 597 3.48 7.07 -18.41
N MET A 598 4.09 7.15 -17.22
CA MET A 598 3.55 7.91 -16.10
C MET A 598 4.05 9.34 -16.00
N PHE A 599 5.32 9.59 -16.35
CA PHE A 599 6.02 10.82 -15.94
C PHE A 599 6.56 11.66 -17.09
N ASP A 600 6.92 11.09 -18.24
CA ASP A 600 7.39 11.87 -19.38
C ASP A 600 6.27 12.22 -20.38
N LYS A 601 5.41 13.16 -19.99
CA LYS A 601 4.30 13.63 -20.82
C LYS A 601 4.72 14.20 -22.18
N ARG A 602 5.98 14.69 -22.30
CA ARG A 602 6.46 15.35 -23.53
C ARG A 602 6.98 14.37 -24.56
N ASN A 603 7.47 13.22 -24.12
CA ASN A 603 8.12 12.22 -24.97
C ASN A 603 7.49 10.83 -24.75
N LYS A 604 6.25 10.79 -24.30
CA LYS A 604 5.50 9.54 -24.16
C LYS A 604 5.40 8.88 -25.54
N SER A 605 5.73 7.60 -25.62
CA SER A 605 5.65 6.83 -26.85
C SER A 605 4.20 6.55 -27.20
N GLU A 606 3.70 7.10 -28.28
CA GLU A 606 2.33 6.84 -28.77
C GLU A 606 2.18 5.41 -29.35
N LEU A 607 3.30 4.77 -29.71
CA LEU A 607 3.30 3.43 -30.24
C LEU A 607 3.18 2.36 -29.15
N ILE A 608 3.89 2.58 -28.03
CA ILE A 608 3.83 1.67 -26.89
C ILE A 608 2.62 2.02 -26.00
N PHE A 609 2.33 3.29 -25.86
CA PHE A 609 1.28 3.84 -25.01
C PHE A 609 0.31 4.72 -25.81
N PRO A 610 -0.58 4.11 -26.62
CA PRO A 610 -1.52 4.87 -27.45
C PRO A 610 -2.42 5.76 -26.58
N TYR A 611 -2.63 6.98 -27.04
CA TYR A 611 -3.62 7.85 -26.42
C TYR A 611 -5.03 7.31 -26.61
N LEU A 612 -5.91 7.62 -25.68
CA LEU A 612 -7.33 7.36 -25.84
C LEU A 612 -7.85 8.16 -27.04
N LYS A 613 -8.44 7.47 -28.01
CA LYS A 613 -9.09 8.13 -29.14
C LYS A 613 -10.35 8.84 -28.63
N GLN A 614 -10.41 10.14 -28.85
CA GLN A 614 -11.57 10.97 -28.49
C GLN A 614 -12.75 10.68 -29.42
#